data_226d85aef33c6dd384947d9726f54e02
#
_entry.id   226d85aef33c6dd384947d9726f54e02
#
_cell.length_a   1.000
_cell.length_b   1.000
_cell.length_c   1.000
_cell.angle_alpha   90.00
_cell.angle_beta   90.00
_cell.angle_gamma   90.00
#
_symmetry.space_group_name_H-M   'P 1'
#
loop_
_entity.id
_entity.type
_entity.pdbx_description
1 polymer ?
#
loop_
_entity_poly.entity_id
_entity_poly.type
_entity_poly.pdbx_seq_one_letter_code
_entity_poly.pdbx_strand_id
1 'polypeptide(L)'
;MGLSALAMSCWWSMSCSGGKLAVPGGEEVVPALNRLATQFEHVVLTQDWHPAGHSSFASSHPGRSPYDTVELAYGPQILWPDHCVQGTPGAQFRKELNITQAELILRKGYHREVDSYSAFYENDHNTHTGLAGYLRERGLERVFIAGLAFDFCVRFSAEDAKREGFSVVVVEDASRGIDVNGSILATRQALARLGISCIKARA
;
A
#
# COMPACT_ATOMS: atom_id res chain seq x y z
N MET A 1 -25.07 0.58 11.85
CA MET A 1 -23.76 1.08 11.37
C MET A 1 -23.04 -0.13 10.80
N GLY A 2 -22.58 -0.07 9.53
CA GLY A 2 -21.91 -1.22 8.91
C GLY A 2 -20.56 -1.51 9.58
N LEU A 3 -20.15 -2.78 9.56
CA LEU A 3 -18.87 -3.24 10.09
C LEU A 3 -17.71 -2.61 9.32
N SER A 4 -16.65 -2.26 10.02
CA SER A 4 -15.49 -1.55 9.46
C SER A 4 -14.20 -2.33 9.65
N ALA A 5 -13.36 -2.35 8.62
CA ALA A 5 -12.02 -2.91 8.67
C ALA A 5 -10.96 -1.82 8.53
N LEU A 6 -9.82 -2.00 9.18
CA LEU A 6 -8.61 -1.24 8.92
C LEU A 6 -7.70 -2.06 8.00
N ALA A 7 -7.49 -1.57 6.79
CA ALA A 7 -6.47 -2.10 5.88
C ALA A 7 -5.25 -1.18 5.93
N MET A 8 -4.13 -1.72 6.38
CA MET A 8 -2.88 -0.98 6.51
C MET A 8 -1.88 -1.46 5.48
N SER A 9 -1.43 -0.54 4.63
CA SER A 9 -0.30 -0.78 3.76
C SER A 9 0.98 -0.51 4.53
N CYS A 10 1.66 -1.58 4.93
CA CYS A 10 2.92 -1.50 5.65
C CYS A 10 3.96 -2.32 4.92
N TRP A 11 4.71 -1.69 4.03
CA TRP A 11 5.95 -2.27 3.56
C TRP A 11 7.14 -1.56 4.20
N TRP A 12 8.28 -2.27 4.29
CA TRP A 12 8.98 -2.14 5.42
C TRP A 12 10.47 -2.08 5.50
N SER A 13 11.06 -2.26 6.54
CA SER A 13 12.31 -2.06 7.23
C SER A 13 13.39 -1.17 6.57
N MET A 14 13.57 -1.21 5.26
CA MET A 14 14.56 -0.37 4.56
C MET A 14 13.95 0.87 3.90
N SER A 15 12.62 0.93 3.77
CA SER A 15 11.92 2.07 3.16
C SER A 15 11.64 3.21 4.14
N CYS A 16 11.59 2.94 5.45
CA CYS A 16 11.31 3.98 6.42
C CYS A 16 12.55 4.67 6.99
N SER A 17 13.71 4.02 6.94
CA SER A 17 14.95 4.63 7.45
C SER A 17 16.18 4.09 6.72
N GLY A 18 16.53 4.73 5.61
CA GLY A 18 17.81 4.50 4.92
C GLY A 18 17.83 3.35 3.92
N GLY A 19 16.70 2.77 3.53
CA GLY A 19 16.60 1.82 2.42
C GLY A 19 16.65 2.49 1.05
N LYS A 20 16.81 1.69 -0.02
CA LYS A 20 16.90 2.21 -1.39
C LYS A 20 15.63 2.94 -1.83
N LEU A 21 14.46 2.63 -1.24
CA LEU A 21 13.18 3.31 -1.47
C LEU A 21 12.63 3.85 -0.15
N ALA A 22 13.33 4.82 0.45
CA ALA A 22 12.89 5.43 1.70
C ALA A 22 11.73 6.42 1.46
N VAL A 23 10.68 6.28 2.26
CA VAL A 23 9.58 7.26 2.31
C VAL A 23 9.95 8.33 3.35
N PRO A 24 10.03 9.61 3.00
CA PRO A 24 10.33 10.68 3.95
C PRO A 24 9.37 10.65 5.15
N GLY A 25 9.91 10.58 6.37
CA GLY A 25 9.12 10.49 7.60
C GLY A 25 8.32 9.19 7.75
N GLY A 26 8.66 8.14 6.99
CA GLY A 26 7.90 6.88 6.99
C GLY A 26 7.86 6.18 8.34
N GLU A 27 8.89 6.35 9.18
CA GLU A 27 8.92 5.79 10.55
C GLU A 27 7.89 6.42 11.48
N GLU A 28 7.49 7.65 11.22
CA GLU A 28 6.52 8.37 12.06
C GLU A 28 5.12 7.75 12.01
N VAL A 29 4.80 6.97 10.97
CA VAL A 29 3.50 6.32 10.86
C VAL A 29 3.34 5.16 11.85
N VAL A 30 4.41 4.52 12.29
CA VAL A 30 4.36 3.31 13.12
C VAL A 30 3.62 3.53 14.45
N PRO A 31 3.95 4.56 15.26
CA PRO A 31 3.19 4.83 16.47
C PRO A 31 1.71 5.17 16.20
N ALA A 32 1.44 5.88 15.08
CA ALA A 32 0.08 6.22 14.70
C ALA A 32 -0.72 4.96 14.29
N LEU A 33 -0.11 4.06 13.50
CA LEU A 33 -0.74 2.79 13.10
C LEU A 33 -0.99 1.86 14.29
N ASN A 34 -0.04 1.76 15.22
CA ASN A 34 -0.24 0.96 16.44
C ASN A 34 -1.44 1.45 17.26
N ARG A 35 -1.58 2.78 17.43
CA ARG A 35 -2.75 3.36 18.10
C ARG A 35 -4.04 3.17 17.31
N LEU A 36 -3.97 3.42 15.99
CA LEU A 36 -5.14 3.30 15.12
C LEU A 36 -5.69 1.87 15.12
N ALA A 37 -4.83 0.88 15.06
CA ALA A 37 -5.22 -0.53 15.02
C ALA A 37 -6.05 -0.95 16.25
N THR A 38 -5.79 -0.38 17.41
CA THR A 38 -6.57 -0.70 18.63
C THR A 38 -8.04 -0.25 18.58
N GLN A 39 -8.40 0.59 17.60
CA GLN A 39 -9.76 1.10 17.44
C GLN A 39 -10.62 0.23 16.50
N PHE A 40 -10.04 -0.82 15.93
CA PHE A 40 -10.71 -1.70 14.98
C PHE A 40 -10.70 -3.15 15.46
N GLU A 41 -11.82 -3.82 15.29
CA GLU A 41 -11.94 -5.26 15.52
C GLU A 41 -11.28 -6.04 14.39
N HIS A 42 -11.42 -5.56 13.15
CA HIS A 42 -10.88 -6.20 11.96
C HIS A 42 -9.68 -5.42 11.42
N VAL A 43 -8.51 -6.04 11.40
CA VAL A 43 -7.26 -5.44 10.95
C VAL A 43 -6.58 -6.35 9.93
N VAL A 44 -6.29 -5.77 8.75
CA VAL A 44 -5.54 -6.42 7.68
C VAL A 44 -4.23 -5.68 7.46
N LEU A 45 -3.14 -6.41 7.42
CA LEU A 45 -1.83 -5.90 6.98
C LEU A 45 -1.60 -6.28 5.52
N THR A 46 -1.04 -5.37 4.74
CA THR A 46 -0.53 -5.69 3.40
C THR A 46 0.99 -5.62 3.39
N GLN A 47 1.63 -6.51 2.64
CA GLN A 47 3.07 -6.66 2.60
C GLN A 47 3.53 -6.80 1.16
N ASP A 48 4.40 -5.90 0.70
CA ASP A 48 5.07 -6.07 -0.57
C ASP A 48 6.05 -7.25 -0.50
N TRP A 49 5.98 -8.12 -1.51
CA TRP A 49 6.67 -9.39 -1.49
C TRP A 49 7.24 -9.74 -2.88
N HIS A 50 8.15 -8.91 -3.37
CA HIS A 50 8.68 -9.02 -4.74
C HIS A 50 9.71 -10.14 -4.88
N PRO A 51 9.62 -11.00 -5.90
CA PRO A 51 10.71 -11.89 -6.24
C PRO A 51 11.94 -11.10 -6.72
N ALA A 52 13.12 -11.65 -6.52
CA ALA A 52 14.34 -11.06 -7.08
C ALA A 52 14.22 -10.92 -8.60
N GLY A 53 14.65 -9.78 -9.15
CA GLY A 53 14.50 -9.47 -10.58
C GLY A 53 13.07 -9.21 -11.02
N HIS A 54 12.25 -8.63 -10.14
CA HIS A 54 10.89 -8.21 -10.44
C HIS A 54 10.84 -7.16 -11.55
N SER A 55 9.81 -7.20 -12.42
CA SER A 55 9.70 -6.32 -13.60
C SER A 55 9.57 -4.83 -13.25
N SER A 56 9.15 -4.48 -12.05
CA SER A 56 9.12 -3.08 -11.59
C SER A 56 10.47 -2.56 -11.07
N PHE A 57 11.51 -3.37 -11.03
CA PHE A 57 12.83 -2.92 -10.56
C PHE A 57 13.64 -2.32 -11.70
N ALA A 58 14.27 -1.17 -11.47
CA ALA A 58 15.17 -0.56 -12.45
C ALA A 58 16.34 -1.49 -12.83
N SER A 59 16.81 -2.29 -11.88
CA SER A 59 17.87 -3.29 -12.11
C SER A 59 17.49 -4.39 -13.10
N SER A 60 16.19 -4.60 -13.36
CA SER A 60 15.68 -5.56 -14.34
C SER A 60 15.67 -5.03 -15.78
N HIS A 61 15.98 -3.73 -15.98
CA HIS A 61 15.93 -3.05 -17.27
C HIS A 61 17.29 -2.41 -17.59
N PRO A 62 18.12 -3.01 -18.48
CA PRO A 62 19.42 -2.45 -18.84
C PRO A 62 19.34 -0.99 -19.31
N GLY A 63 20.17 -0.12 -18.74
CA GLY A 63 20.24 1.31 -19.09
C GLY A 63 19.14 2.18 -18.51
N ARG A 64 18.29 1.63 -17.63
CA ARG A 64 17.27 2.40 -16.91
C ARG A 64 17.70 2.73 -15.49
N SER A 65 17.08 3.78 -14.96
CA SER A 65 17.30 4.27 -13.61
C SER A 65 16.00 4.19 -12.78
N PRO A 66 16.08 4.16 -11.44
CA PRO A 66 14.91 4.33 -10.59
C PRO A 66 14.13 5.60 -10.96
N TYR A 67 12.81 5.50 -10.93
CA TYR A 67 11.81 6.53 -11.30
C TYR A 67 11.65 6.76 -12.81
N ASP A 68 12.41 6.08 -13.68
CA ASP A 68 12.06 6.01 -15.10
C ASP A 68 10.70 5.33 -15.28
N THR A 69 10.03 5.64 -16.37
CA THR A 69 8.81 4.92 -16.77
C THR A 69 9.12 4.03 -17.97
N VAL A 70 8.64 2.80 -17.94
CA VAL A 70 8.70 1.85 -19.06
C VAL A 70 7.30 1.37 -19.40
N GLU A 71 7.11 0.92 -20.64
CA GLU A 71 5.88 0.27 -21.05
C GLU A 71 6.03 -1.24 -20.86
N LEU A 72 5.16 -1.82 -20.02
CA LEU A 72 5.04 -3.26 -19.79
C LEU A 72 3.76 -3.80 -20.43
N ALA A 73 3.53 -5.10 -20.37
CA ALA A 73 2.36 -5.72 -20.99
C ALA A 73 1.01 -5.20 -20.45
N TYR A 74 1.00 -4.67 -19.22
CA TYR A 74 -0.17 -4.10 -18.56
C TYR A 74 -0.22 -2.56 -18.58
N GLY A 75 0.71 -1.91 -19.31
CA GLY A 75 0.78 -0.46 -19.43
C GLY A 75 2.00 0.17 -18.78
N PRO A 76 1.98 1.49 -18.53
CA PRO A 76 3.12 2.21 -18.01
C PRO A 76 3.43 1.83 -16.55
N GLN A 77 4.71 1.53 -16.30
CA GLN A 77 5.23 1.17 -14.98
C GLN A 77 6.38 2.10 -14.60
N ILE A 78 6.28 2.71 -13.42
CA ILE A 78 7.40 3.41 -12.79
C ILE A 78 8.39 2.37 -12.27
N LEU A 79 9.65 2.52 -12.61
CA LEU A 79 10.71 1.65 -12.13
C LEU A 79 11.20 2.08 -10.75
N TRP A 80 11.29 1.13 -9.86
CA TRP A 80 11.71 1.33 -8.48
C TRP A 80 13.12 0.81 -8.24
N PRO A 81 13.84 1.33 -7.23
CA PRO A 81 14.96 0.60 -6.66
C PRO A 81 14.50 -0.78 -6.17
N ASP A 82 15.39 -1.78 -6.16
CA ASP A 82 15.08 -3.08 -5.56
C ASP A 82 14.67 -2.91 -4.10
N HIS A 83 13.46 -3.35 -3.79
CA HIS A 83 12.87 -3.23 -2.46
C HIS A 83 11.98 -4.42 -2.14
N CYS A 84 11.69 -4.66 -0.88
CA CYS A 84 10.78 -5.70 -0.40
C CYS A 84 11.00 -7.08 -1.05
N VAL A 85 12.28 -7.43 -1.31
CA VAL A 85 12.63 -8.70 -1.96
C VAL A 85 12.34 -9.85 -1.00
N GLN A 86 11.64 -10.87 -1.51
CA GLN A 86 11.19 -12.05 -0.76
C GLN A 86 12.34 -12.67 0.04
N GLY A 87 12.05 -13.00 1.31
CA GLY A 87 13.00 -13.66 2.21
C GLY A 87 14.10 -12.75 2.76
N THR A 88 14.18 -11.48 2.34
CA THR A 88 15.18 -10.53 2.86
C THR A 88 14.64 -9.75 4.08
N PRO A 89 15.51 -9.18 4.91
CA PRO A 89 15.09 -8.26 5.98
C PRO A 89 14.31 -7.05 5.45
N GLY A 90 14.58 -6.62 4.20
CA GLY A 90 13.87 -5.52 3.54
C GLY A 90 12.40 -5.76 3.26
N ALA A 91 11.92 -6.98 3.28
CA ALA A 91 10.52 -7.34 3.09
C ALA A 91 9.78 -7.60 4.40
N GLN A 92 10.46 -7.57 5.56
CA GLN A 92 9.83 -7.86 6.86
C GLN A 92 9.12 -6.62 7.42
N PHE A 93 8.11 -6.79 8.22
CA PHE A 93 7.50 -5.71 9.01
C PHE A 93 8.48 -5.17 10.06
N ARG A 94 8.33 -3.91 10.48
CA ARG A 94 9.14 -3.34 11.59
C ARG A 94 8.87 -4.02 12.90
N LYS A 95 9.92 -4.16 13.66
CA LYS A 95 9.80 -4.70 15.01
C LYS A 95 8.89 -3.85 15.90
N GLU A 96 8.88 -2.55 15.65
CA GLU A 96 8.06 -1.58 16.38
C GLU A 96 6.60 -1.56 15.96
N LEU A 97 6.25 -2.18 14.83
CA LEU A 97 4.86 -2.36 14.40
C LEU A 97 4.24 -3.51 15.22
N ASN A 98 3.55 -3.15 16.28
CA ASN A 98 2.94 -4.11 17.20
C ASN A 98 1.42 -4.21 16.95
N ILE A 99 1.04 -4.99 15.95
CA ILE A 99 -0.35 -5.20 15.52
C ILE A 99 -0.61 -6.71 15.52
N THR A 100 -0.56 -7.29 16.70
CA THR A 100 -0.73 -8.73 16.90
C THR A 100 -2.16 -9.22 16.65
N GLN A 101 -3.14 -8.31 16.66
CA GLN A 101 -4.55 -8.58 16.34
C GLN A 101 -4.84 -8.60 14.83
N ALA A 102 -3.86 -8.36 13.96
CA ALA A 102 -4.08 -8.47 12.52
C ALA A 102 -4.48 -9.90 12.16
N GLU A 103 -5.66 -10.03 11.56
CA GLU A 103 -6.26 -11.32 11.21
C GLU A 103 -5.86 -11.83 9.81
N LEU A 104 -5.30 -10.94 8.97
CA LEU A 104 -4.78 -11.27 7.65
C LEU A 104 -3.51 -10.49 7.36
N ILE A 105 -2.51 -11.17 6.81
CA ILE A 105 -1.36 -10.55 6.16
C ILE A 105 -1.45 -10.88 4.68
N LEU A 106 -1.80 -9.89 3.87
CA LEU A 106 -1.93 -10.02 2.43
C LEU A 106 -0.59 -9.65 1.77
N ARG A 107 0.06 -10.61 1.17
CA ARG A 107 1.23 -10.38 0.33
C ARG A 107 0.81 -9.96 -1.07
N LYS A 108 1.46 -8.93 -1.61
CA LYS A 108 1.18 -8.41 -2.95
C LYS A 108 2.48 -8.17 -3.74
N GLY A 109 2.37 -8.02 -5.06
CA GLY A 109 3.54 -7.86 -5.93
C GLY A 109 4.46 -9.08 -5.96
N TYR A 110 3.91 -10.28 -5.79
CA TYR A 110 4.68 -11.53 -5.80
C TYR A 110 4.77 -12.19 -7.18
N HIS A 111 4.00 -11.73 -8.14
CA HIS A 111 4.13 -12.12 -9.53
C HIS A 111 5.26 -11.32 -10.19
N ARG A 112 6.24 -12.01 -10.75
CA ARG A 112 7.45 -11.37 -11.29
C ARG A 112 7.16 -10.31 -12.36
N GLU A 113 6.16 -10.55 -13.20
CA GLU A 113 5.89 -9.78 -14.41
C GLU A 113 4.86 -8.67 -14.20
N VAL A 114 4.17 -8.64 -13.04
CA VAL A 114 3.12 -7.66 -12.75
C VAL A 114 3.32 -7.10 -11.35
N ASP A 115 3.41 -5.77 -11.26
CA ASP A 115 3.48 -5.07 -9.97
C ASP A 115 2.10 -4.95 -9.32
N SER A 116 2.07 -4.58 -8.05
CA SER A 116 0.84 -4.42 -7.29
C SER A 116 0.95 -3.25 -6.34
N TYR A 117 0.41 -2.10 -6.71
CA TYR A 117 0.26 -0.98 -5.78
C TYR A 117 -0.92 -1.19 -4.86
N SER A 118 -2.06 -1.56 -5.44
CA SER A 118 -3.30 -1.79 -4.70
C SER A 118 -3.27 -3.07 -3.88
N ALA A 119 -3.98 -3.05 -2.75
CA ALA A 119 -4.29 -4.24 -1.97
C ALA A 119 -5.44 -5.07 -2.57
N PHE A 120 -6.12 -4.59 -3.61
CA PHE A 120 -7.28 -5.24 -4.22
C PHE A 120 -7.00 -5.86 -5.58
N TYR A 121 -6.15 -5.19 -6.39
CA TYR A 121 -5.76 -5.61 -7.74
C TYR A 121 -4.27 -5.46 -7.94
N GLU A 122 -3.71 -6.28 -8.81
CA GLU A 122 -2.40 -6.01 -9.39
C GLU A 122 -2.49 -4.88 -10.43
N ASN A 123 -1.36 -4.34 -10.88
CA ASN A 123 -1.33 -3.19 -11.78
C ASN A 123 -1.89 -3.48 -13.18
N ASP A 124 -2.18 -4.74 -13.50
CA ASP A 124 -2.93 -5.13 -14.70
C ASP A 124 -4.44 -4.83 -14.60
N HIS A 125 -4.92 -4.40 -13.42
CA HIS A 125 -6.32 -4.11 -13.11
C HIS A 125 -7.30 -5.27 -13.37
N ASN A 126 -6.80 -6.49 -13.47
CA ASN A 126 -7.54 -7.71 -13.76
C ASN A 126 -7.27 -8.81 -12.73
N THR A 127 -6.05 -8.93 -12.26
CA THR A 127 -5.67 -9.94 -11.26
C THR A 127 -6.06 -9.48 -9.86
N HIS A 128 -7.02 -10.19 -9.26
CA HIS A 128 -7.48 -9.91 -7.89
C HIS A 128 -6.52 -10.47 -6.86
N THR A 129 -6.29 -9.73 -5.78
CA THR A 129 -5.52 -10.21 -4.62
C THR A 129 -6.33 -11.15 -3.71
N GLY A 130 -7.66 -11.10 -3.80
CA GLY A 130 -8.59 -11.80 -2.91
C GLY A 130 -9.11 -10.95 -1.74
N LEU A 131 -8.56 -9.76 -1.49
CA LEU A 131 -8.98 -8.94 -0.33
C LEU A 131 -10.46 -8.57 -0.36
N ALA A 132 -11.02 -8.22 -1.52
CA ALA A 132 -12.43 -7.86 -1.64
C ALA A 132 -13.36 -9.01 -1.20
N GLY A 133 -13.06 -10.24 -1.61
CA GLY A 133 -13.78 -11.44 -1.18
C GLY A 133 -13.68 -11.65 0.33
N TYR A 134 -12.46 -11.57 0.87
CA TYR A 134 -12.21 -11.69 2.30
C TYR A 134 -13.04 -10.71 3.13
N LEU A 135 -13.09 -9.43 2.72
CA LEU A 135 -13.86 -8.40 3.43
C LEU A 135 -15.37 -8.65 3.33
N ARG A 136 -15.87 -9.03 2.15
CA ARG A 136 -17.30 -9.32 1.92
C ARG A 136 -17.81 -10.51 2.72
N GLU A 137 -17.03 -11.59 2.81
CA GLU A 137 -17.39 -12.77 3.60
C GLU A 137 -17.55 -12.47 5.09
N ARG A 138 -16.94 -11.38 5.59
CA ARG A 138 -17.06 -10.89 6.97
C ARG A 138 -18.11 -9.79 7.14
N GLY A 139 -18.84 -9.45 6.08
CA GLY A 139 -19.85 -8.39 6.11
C GLY A 139 -19.26 -6.99 6.30
N LEU A 140 -17.97 -6.80 5.95
CA LEU A 140 -17.28 -5.53 6.11
C LEU A 140 -17.64 -4.61 4.93
N GLU A 141 -18.24 -3.47 5.22
CA GLU A 141 -18.74 -2.53 4.21
C GLU A 141 -17.88 -1.26 4.09
N ARG A 142 -17.08 -0.99 5.11
CA ARG A 142 -16.23 0.20 5.18
C ARG A 142 -14.78 -0.17 5.42
N VAL A 143 -13.89 0.47 4.67
CA VAL A 143 -12.44 0.25 4.79
C VAL A 143 -11.76 1.56 5.14
N PHE A 144 -10.98 1.54 6.22
CA PHE A 144 -10.04 2.60 6.55
C PHE A 144 -8.66 2.20 6.05
N ILE A 145 -7.99 3.08 5.32
CA ILE A 145 -6.70 2.78 4.70
C ILE A 145 -5.65 3.76 5.23
N ALA A 146 -4.50 3.22 5.63
CA ALA A 146 -3.38 3.98 6.17
C ALA A 146 -2.04 3.31 5.82
N GLY A 147 -0.94 4.00 6.01
CA GLY A 147 0.42 3.47 5.86
C GLY A 147 1.21 4.08 4.72
N LEU A 148 2.01 3.27 4.05
CA LEU A 148 2.98 3.70 3.05
C LEU A 148 2.76 2.99 1.71
N ALA A 149 3.01 3.65 0.57
CA ALA A 149 3.15 5.09 0.41
C ALA A 149 1.78 5.70 0.11
N PHE A 150 1.51 6.89 0.69
CA PHE A 150 0.24 7.60 0.53
C PHE A 150 -0.16 7.78 -0.93
N ASP A 151 0.81 8.13 -1.76
CA ASP A 151 0.64 8.45 -3.18
C ASP A 151 0.72 7.24 -4.14
N PHE A 152 0.95 6.04 -3.59
CA PHE A 152 0.92 4.77 -4.34
C PHE A 152 0.01 3.76 -3.65
N CYS A 153 0.52 2.91 -2.78
CA CYS A 153 -0.24 1.78 -2.25
C CYS A 153 -1.51 2.20 -1.51
N VAL A 154 -1.48 3.29 -0.72
CA VAL A 154 -2.66 3.83 -0.03
C VAL A 154 -3.67 4.37 -1.05
N ARG A 155 -3.21 5.19 -2.00
CA ARG A 155 -4.06 5.75 -3.06
C ARG A 155 -4.73 4.66 -3.89
N PHE A 156 -3.95 3.80 -4.53
CA PHE A 156 -4.49 2.79 -5.44
C PHE A 156 -5.39 1.78 -4.72
N SER A 157 -5.07 1.43 -3.47
CA SER A 157 -5.96 0.61 -2.64
C SER A 157 -7.29 1.33 -2.34
N ALA A 158 -7.25 2.64 -2.09
CA ALA A 158 -8.46 3.42 -1.84
C ALA A 158 -9.34 3.56 -3.09
N GLU A 159 -8.72 3.80 -4.25
CA GLU A 159 -9.42 3.87 -5.54
C GLU A 159 -10.09 2.53 -5.89
N ASP A 160 -9.38 1.42 -5.74
CA ASP A 160 -9.91 0.09 -6.04
C ASP A 160 -10.95 -0.38 -5.00
N ALA A 161 -10.75 -0.12 -3.72
CA ALA A 161 -11.77 -0.38 -2.70
C ALA A 161 -13.08 0.35 -3.02
N LYS A 162 -12.99 1.60 -3.50
CA LYS A 162 -14.15 2.38 -3.95
C LYS A 162 -14.82 1.77 -5.17
N ARG A 163 -14.03 1.29 -6.14
CA ARG A 163 -14.52 0.56 -7.33
C ARG A 163 -15.24 -0.73 -6.94
N GLU A 164 -14.71 -1.44 -5.94
CA GLU A 164 -15.33 -2.64 -5.36
C GLU A 164 -16.62 -2.37 -4.55
N GLY A 165 -17.01 -1.11 -4.39
CA GLY A 165 -18.25 -0.72 -3.73
C GLY A 165 -18.13 -0.49 -2.22
N PHE A 166 -16.93 -0.54 -1.66
CA PHE A 166 -16.72 -0.22 -0.25
C PHE A 166 -16.85 1.28 0.05
N SER A 167 -17.29 1.60 1.25
CA SER A 167 -17.13 2.94 1.81
C SER A 167 -15.69 3.11 2.25
N VAL A 168 -14.98 4.12 1.72
CA VAL A 168 -13.53 4.25 1.91
C VAL A 168 -13.17 5.52 2.68
N VAL A 169 -12.28 5.38 3.63
CA VAL A 169 -11.69 6.49 4.40
C VAL A 169 -10.17 6.32 4.41
N VAL A 170 -9.44 7.35 4.03
CA VAL A 170 -7.98 7.39 4.16
C VAL A 170 -7.59 8.16 5.42
N VAL A 171 -6.71 7.56 6.25
CA VAL A 171 -6.19 8.21 7.47
C VAL A 171 -4.85 8.85 7.12
N GLU A 172 -4.88 10.15 6.82
CA GLU A 172 -3.78 10.86 6.20
C GLU A 172 -2.58 11.06 7.14
N ASP A 173 -2.81 11.36 8.42
CA ASP A 173 -1.73 11.56 9.39
C ASP A 173 -1.07 10.25 9.86
N ALA A 174 -1.70 9.10 9.57
CA ALA A 174 -1.11 7.78 9.69
C ALA A 174 -0.53 7.27 8.35
N SER A 175 -0.27 8.17 7.40
CA SER A 175 0.31 7.86 6.08
C SER A 175 1.41 8.84 5.73
N ARG A 176 2.38 8.40 4.89
CA ARG A 176 3.43 9.25 4.31
C ARG A 176 3.62 8.87 2.84
N GLY A 177 3.99 9.84 2.01
CA GLY A 177 4.19 9.67 0.57
C GLY A 177 5.64 9.85 0.15
N ILE A 178 5.96 9.40 -1.05
CA ILE A 178 7.28 9.50 -1.69
C ILE A 178 7.42 10.85 -2.41
N ASP A 179 6.31 11.35 -2.97
CA ASP A 179 6.18 12.57 -3.77
C ASP A 179 6.99 12.57 -5.08
N VAL A 180 6.81 11.53 -5.87
CA VAL A 180 7.38 11.48 -7.22
C VAL A 180 6.63 12.44 -8.13
N ASN A 181 7.29 13.50 -8.58
CA ASN A 181 6.73 14.49 -9.52
C ASN A 181 5.37 15.08 -9.08
N GLY A 182 5.18 15.35 -7.80
CA GLY A 182 3.92 15.93 -7.28
C GLY A 182 2.80 14.91 -7.07
N SER A 183 3.14 13.62 -6.94
CA SER A 183 2.18 12.53 -6.76
C SER A 183 1.32 12.66 -5.51
N ILE A 184 1.80 13.28 -4.44
CA ILE A 184 1.00 13.55 -3.23
C ILE A 184 -0.17 14.50 -3.55
N LEU A 185 0.09 15.60 -4.27
CA LEU A 185 -0.98 16.53 -4.66
C LEU A 185 -1.97 15.86 -5.60
N ALA A 186 -1.47 15.12 -6.60
CA ALA A 186 -2.29 14.37 -7.53
C ALA A 186 -3.18 13.34 -6.81
N THR A 187 -2.65 12.69 -5.78
CA THR A 187 -3.40 11.75 -4.92
C THR A 187 -4.56 12.43 -4.22
N ARG A 188 -4.33 13.55 -3.52
CA ARG A 188 -5.41 14.28 -2.85
C ARG A 188 -6.52 14.67 -3.80
N GLN A 189 -6.17 15.13 -5.01
CA GLN A 189 -7.14 15.47 -6.05
C GLN A 189 -7.92 14.25 -6.55
N ALA A 190 -7.25 13.10 -6.73
CA ALA A 190 -7.88 11.86 -7.17
C ALA A 190 -8.87 11.34 -6.11
N LEU A 191 -8.47 11.27 -4.85
CA LEU A 191 -9.32 10.85 -3.74
C LEU A 191 -10.55 11.76 -3.59
N ALA A 192 -10.35 13.09 -3.69
CA ALA A 192 -11.44 14.05 -3.64
C ALA A 192 -12.46 13.87 -4.79
N ARG A 193 -11.99 13.65 -6.03
CA ARG A 193 -12.87 13.37 -7.18
C ARG A 193 -13.71 12.12 -7.00
N LEU A 194 -13.21 11.12 -6.31
CA LEU A 194 -13.92 9.86 -6.02
C LEU A 194 -14.81 9.95 -4.77
N GLY A 195 -14.86 11.10 -4.10
CA GLY A 195 -15.59 11.27 -2.86
C GLY A 195 -15.04 10.44 -1.70
N ILE A 196 -13.75 10.11 -1.74
CA ILE A 196 -13.05 9.39 -0.66
C ILE A 196 -12.64 10.40 0.41
N SER A 197 -13.08 10.15 1.65
CA SER A 197 -12.78 11.02 2.78
C SER A 197 -11.34 10.81 3.26
N CYS A 198 -10.60 11.91 3.37
CA CYS A 198 -9.31 11.92 4.06
C CYS A 198 -9.52 12.53 5.46
N ILE A 199 -9.15 11.80 6.50
CA ILE A 199 -9.30 12.22 7.90
C ILE A 199 -7.95 12.17 8.62
N LYS A 200 -7.89 12.82 9.79
CA LYS A 200 -6.82 12.60 10.76
C LYS A 200 -7.29 11.61 11.82
N ALA A 201 -6.38 10.74 12.26
CA ALA A 201 -6.63 9.90 13.41
C ALA A 201 -6.97 10.82 14.61
N ARG A 202 -8.04 10.52 15.33
CA ARG A 202 -8.30 11.22 16.58
C ARG A 202 -7.22 10.83 17.58
N ALA A 203 -6.65 11.83 18.25
CA ALA A 203 -5.69 11.62 19.34
C ALA A 203 -6.32 10.85 20.50
#